data_dcda732b316d77a282b1f72e93638672
#
_entry.id   dcda732b316d77a282b1f72e93638672
#
_cell.length_a   1.000
_cell.length_b   1.000
_cell.length_c   1.000
_cell.angle_alpha   90.00
_cell.angle_beta   90.00
_cell.angle_gamma   90.00
#
_symmetry.space_group_name_H-M   'P 1'
#
loop_
_entity.id
_entity.type
_entity.pdbx_description
1 polymer ?
#
loop_
_entity_poly.entity_id
_entity_poly.type
_entity_poly.pdbx_seq_one_letter_code
_entity_poly.pdbx_strand_id
1 'polypeptide(L)'
;IEPSYIPSPEVMQLRLLTRRLRSYKQRQTQIKNEIHNLLQRANIKLTSYLSDIFSKTGQSLLTLFINGELIDYDNVTACIHKHVKASPEELMEAMNGKLSLEDRFLLEQSLEEYQLYQKLMNKLRSEIIAYIEKEFS
;
A
#
# COMPACT_ATOMS: atom_id res chain seq x y z
N ILE A 1 -43.92 -10.94 20.12
CA ILE A 1 -42.51 -10.78 20.49
C ILE A 1 -41.67 -11.38 19.38
N GLU A 2 -40.85 -10.55 18.76
CA GLU A 2 -39.95 -11.04 17.76
C GLU A 2 -38.81 -11.81 18.42
N PRO A 3 -38.47 -13.02 17.93
CA PRO A 3 -37.33 -13.74 18.47
C PRO A 3 -36.04 -13.02 18.12
N SER A 4 -35.16 -12.92 19.09
CA SER A 4 -33.83 -12.35 18.86
C SER A 4 -33.07 -13.27 17.92
N TYR A 5 -32.58 -12.69 16.81
CA TYR A 5 -31.74 -13.45 15.91
C TYR A 5 -30.34 -13.58 16.53
N ILE A 6 -29.94 -14.81 16.80
CA ILE A 6 -28.60 -15.11 17.29
C ILE A 6 -27.86 -15.82 16.15
N PRO A 7 -26.81 -15.23 15.60
CA PRO A 7 -26.03 -15.90 14.57
C PRO A 7 -25.41 -17.19 15.09
N SER A 8 -25.22 -18.16 14.19
CA SER A 8 -24.50 -19.38 14.53
C SER A 8 -23.06 -19.08 14.94
N PRO A 9 -22.40 -19.97 15.70
CA PRO A 9 -20.99 -19.78 16.03
C PRO A 9 -20.11 -19.62 14.79
N GLU A 10 -20.44 -20.31 13.71
CA GLU A 10 -19.68 -20.25 12.46
C GLU A 10 -19.78 -18.84 11.81
N VAL A 11 -20.99 -18.27 11.83
CA VAL A 11 -21.19 -16.91 11.31
C VAL A 11 -20.49 -15.88 12.21
N MET A 12 -20.55 -16.06 13.53
CA MET A 12 -19.87 -15.16 14.46
C MET A 12 -18.36 -15.17 14.25
N GLN A 13 -17.79 -16.34 14.03
CA GLN A 13 -16.36 -16.48 13.77
C GLN A 13 -15.97 -15.80 12.44
N LEU A 14 -16.78 -15.97 11.41
CA LEU A 14 -16.57 -15.30 10.12
C LEU A 14 -16.61 -13.78 10.27
N ARG A 15 -17.53 -13.27 11.08
CA ARG A 15 -17.62 -11.83 11.36
C ARG A 15 -16.35 -11.29 12.03
N LEU A 16 -15.75 -12.04 12.95
CA LEU A 16 -14.50 -11.64 13.59
C LEU A 16 -13.40 -11.50 12.55
N LEU A 17 -13.27 -12.47 11.65
CA LEU A 17 -12.25 -12.44 10.59
C LEU A 17 -12.47 -11.26 9.63
N THR A 18 -13.70 -11.06 9.18
CA THR A 18 -14.00 -10.00 8.22
C THR A 18 -13.88 -8.60 8.83
N ARG A 19 -14.18 -8.45 10.12
CA ARG A 19 -13.98 -7.19 10.86
C ARG A 19 -12.48 -6.86 10.99
N ARG A 20 -11.65 -7.88 11.22
CA ARG A 20 -10.21 -7.69 11.30
C ARG A 20 -9.67 -7.24 9.93
N LEU A 21 -10.16 -7.84 8.85
CA LEU A 21 -9.77 -7.44 7.50
C LEU A 21 -10.13 -5.98 7.22
N ARG A 22 -11.33 -5.56 7.63
CA ARG A 22 -11.78 -4.18 7.49
C ARG A 22 -10.87 -3.23 8.29
N SER A 23 -10.51 -3.61 9.51
CA SER A 23 -9.61 -2.83 10.36
C SER A 23 -8.25 -2.63 9.70
N TYR A 24 -7.66 -3.69 9.16
CA TYR A 24 -6.38 -3.60 8.44
C TYR A 24 -6.49 -2.70 7.21
N LYS A 25 -7.59 -2.81 6.48
CA LYS A 25 -7.83 -1.98 5.29
C LYS A 25 -7.87 -0.49 5.64
N GLN A 26 -8.56 -0.15 6.75
CA GLN A 26 -8.65 1.23 7.23
C GLN A 26 -7.28 1.77 7.63
N ARG A 27 -6.49 0.97 8.35
CA ARG A 27 -5.13 1.35 8.76
C ARG A 27 -4.23 1.54 7.55
N GLN A 28 -4.32 0.65 6.56
CA GLN A 28 -3.52 0.79 5.34
C GLN A 28 -3.90 2.05 4.57
N THR A 29 -5.19 2.40 4.52
CA THR A 29 -5.65 3.63 3.88
C THR A 29 -5.08 4.87 4.58
N GLN A 30 -5.02 4.88 5.91
CA GLN A 30 -4.40 5.96 6.67
C GLN A 30 -2.91 6.11 6.32
N ILE A 31 -2.21 4.99 6.21
CA ILE A 31 -0.79 4.97 5.85
C ILE A 31 -0.59 5.51 4.43
N LYS A 32 -1.45 5.11 3.49
CA LYS A 32 -1.42 5.64 2.12
C LYS A 32 -1.54 7.16 2.12
N ASN A 33 -2.48 7.68 2.90
CA ASN A 33 -2.70 9.12 3.00
C ASN A 33 -1.49 9.84 3.62
N GLU A 34 -0.86 9.25 4.62
CA GLU A 34 0.37 9.78 5.21
C GLU A 34 1.49 9.87 4.19
N ILE A 35 1.66 8.82 3.38
CA ILE A 35 2.67 8.80 2.32
C ILE A 35 2.36 9.87 1.26
N HIS A 36 1.10 9.99 0.83
CA HIS A 36 0.71 11.02 -0.13
C HIS A 36 0.99 12.43 0.41
N ASN A 37 0.66 12.69 1.67
CA ASN A 37 0.92 13.99 2.30
C ASN A 37 2.42 14.29 2.37
N LEU A 38 3.21 13.28 2.69
CA LEU A 38 4.67 13.43 2.78
C LEU A 38 5.27 13.76 1.41
N LEU A 39 4.84 13.07 0.36
CA LEU A 39 5.29 13.32 -1.01
C LEU A 39 4.86 14.71 -1.49
N GLN A 40 3.64 15.12 -1.14
CA GLN A 40 3.13 16.43 -1.51
C GLN A 40 3.94 17.55 -0.87
N ARG A 41 4.30 17.43 0.42
CA ARG A 41 5.16 18.39 1.10
C ARG A 41 6.54 18.48 0.47
N ALA A 42 7.05 17.35 -0.03
CA ALA A 42 8.35 17.28 -0.67
C ALA A 42 8.30 17.71 -2.15
N ASN A 43 7.12 18.05 -2.67
CA ASN A 43 6.90 18.41 -4.06
C ASN A 43 7.26 17.27 -5.03
N ILE A 44 6.97 16.04 -4.64
CA ILE A 44 7.15 14.85 -5.46
C ILE A 44 5.80 14.52 -6.10
N LYS A 45 5.73 14.56 -7.43
CA LYS A 45 4.46 14.53 -8.18
C LYS A 45 4.25 13.21 -8.90
N LEU A 46 4.61 12.07 -8.28
CA LEU A 46 4.44 10.76 -8.89
C LEU A 46 2.99 10.43 -9.23
N THR A 47 2.02 10.91 -8.46
CA THR A 47 0.61 10.67 -8.72
C THR A 47 0.10 11.28 -10.02
N SER A 48 0.81 12.26 -10.56
CA SER A 48 0.47 12.86 -11.86
C SER A 48 0.85 11.94 -13.04
N TYR A 49 1.74 10.98 -12.82
CA TYR A 49 2.30 10.14 -13.88
C TYR A 49 2.06 8.65 -13.67
N LEU A 50 1.74 8.24 -12.45
CA LEU A 50 1.41 6.86 -12.12
C LEU A 50 -0.02 6.78 -11.63
N SER A 51 -0.77 5.81 -12.14
CA SER A 51 -2.15 5.57 -11.68
C SER A 51 -2.19 5.10 -10.22
N ASP A 52 -1.14 4.39 -9.78
CA ASP A 52 -1.01 3.90 -8.42
C ASP A 52 0.45 3.93 -7.98
N ILE A 53 0.78 4.79 -7.01
CA ILE A 53 2.14 4.87 -6.48
C ILE A 53 2.49 3.67 -5.59
N PHE A 54 1.50 2.84 -5.24
CA PHE A 54 1.70 1.62 -4.46
C PHE A 54 1.82 0.37 -5.34
N SER A 55 1.86 0.52 -6.65
CA SER A 55 2.23 -0.54 -7.59
C SER A 55 3.69 -0.94 -7.38
N LYS A 56 4.11 -2.05 -7.98
CA LYS A 56 5.53 -2.46 -7.92
C LYS A 56 6.46 -1.36 -8.40
N THR A 57 6.11 -0.71 -9.52
CA THR A 57 6.89 0.41 -10.06
C THR A 57 6.92 1.56 -9.06
N GLY A 58 5.76 1.96 -8.54
CA GLY A 58 5.67 3.05 -7.57
C GLY A 58 6.49 2.80 -6.32
N GLN A 59 6.38 1.62 -5.73
CA GLN A 59 7.15 1.26 -4.53
C GLN A 59 8.65 1.21 -4.81
N SER A 60 9.06 0.71 -5.99
CA SER A 60 10.46 0.70 -6.38
C SER A 60 11.02 2.12 -6.52
N LEU A 61 10.25 3.03 -7.09
CA LEU A 61 10.64 4.44 -7.20
C LEU A 61 10.75 5.10 -5.83
N LEU A 62 9.81 4.86 -4.93
CA LEU A 62 9.89 5.37 -3.56
C LEU A 62 11.11 4.82 -2.83
N THR A 63 11.48 3.58 -3.10
CA THR A 63 12.67 2.96 -2.50
C THR A 63 13.97 3.65 -2.93
N LEU A 64 14.02 4.23 -4.13
CA LEU A 64 15.18 5.05 -4.54
C LEU A 64 15.40 6.22 -3.57
N PHE A 65 14.31 6.91 -3.17
CA PHE A 65 14.41 7.97 -2.17
C PHE A 65 14.85 7.44 -0.81
N ILE A 66 14.27 6.33 -0.38
CA ILE A 66 14.57 5.73 0.92
C ILE A 66 16.04 5.36 1.02
N ASN A 67 16.58 4.78 -0.04
CA ASN A 67 17.99 4.35 -0.08
C ASN A 67 18.96 5.49 -0.41
N GLY A 68 18.45 6.69 -0.67
CA GLY A 68 19.30 7.82 -1.06
C GLY A 68 20.00 7.64 -2.38
N GLU A 69 19.44 6.82 -3.27
CA GLU A 69 20.01 6.58 -4.59
C GLU A 69 19.76 7.74 -5.54
N LEU A 70 20.63 7.88 -6.53
CA LEU A 70 20.51 8.94 -7.51
C LEU A 70 19.26 8.74 -8.37
N ILE A 71 18.50 9.81 -8.59
CA ILE A 71 17.32 9.78 -9.45
C ILE A 71 17.79 10.08 -10.89
N ASP A 72 18.32 9.07 -11.54
CA ASP A 72 18.80 9.16 -12.92
C ASP A 72 18.02 8.20 -13.82
N TYR A 73 18.30 8.27 -15.14
CA TYR A 73 17.61 7.46 -16.13
C TYR A 73 17.75 5.96 -15.86
N ASP A 74 18.95 5.50 -15.54
CA ASP A 74 19.22 4.08 -15.33
C ASP A 74 18.49 3.54 -14.10
N ASN A 75 18.56 4.24 -12.98
CA ASN A 75 17.91 3.82 -11.75
C ASN A 75 16.38 3.85 -11.89
N VAL A 76 15.84 4.88 -12.53
CA VAL A 76 14.40 5.00 -12.74
C VAL A 76 13.91 3.91 -13.70
N THR A 77 14.62 3.67 -14.79
CA THR A 77 14.26 2.64 -15.76
C THR A 77 14.25 1.25 -15.10
N ALA A 78 15.21 0.97 -14.23
CA ALA A 78 15.29 -0.30 -13.51
C ALA A 78 14.08 -0.54 -12.60
N CYS A 79 13.38 0.51 -12.18
CA CYS A 79 12.19 0.40 -11.33
C CYS A 79 10.91 0.04 -12.09
N ILE A 80 10.91 0.17 -13.41
CA ILE A 80 9.69 -0.03 -14.20
C ILE A 80 9.47 -1.52 -14.41
N HIS A 81 8.41 -2.06 -13.82
CA HIS A 81 8.08 -3.50 -13.85
C HIS A 81 7.07 -3.86 -14.92
N LYS A 82 6.20 -2.93 -15.31
CA LYS A 82 5.16 -3.15 -16.32
C LYS A 82 5.10 -1.94 -17.22
N HIS A 83 4.32 -2.06 -18.30
CA HIS A 83 4.09 -0.94 -19.18
C HIS A 83 3.48 0.23 -18.38
N VAL A 84 4.19 1.34 -18.38
CA VAL A 84 3.78 2.59 -17.74
C VAL A 84 3.67 3.62 -18.84
N LYS A 85 2.59 4.41 -18.84
CA LYS A 85 2.37 5.44 -19.87
C LYS A 85 3.41 6.55 -19.82
N ALA A 86 3.87 6.91 -18.62
CA ALA A 86 4.87 7.93 -18.44
C ALA A 86 6.25 7.45 -18.92
N SER A 87 7.01 8.34 -19.52
CA SER A 87 8.39 8.05 -19.89
C SER A 87 9.29 8.08 -18.66
N PRO A 88 10.49 7.45 -18.71
CA PRO A 88 11.45 7.57 -17.62
C PRO A 88 11.79 9.02 -17.29
N GLU A 89 11.90 9.88 -18.31
CA GLU A 89 12.21 11.31 -18.13
C GLU A 89 11.08 12.03 -17.37
N GLU A 90 9.83 11.71 -17.67
CA GLU A 90 8.68 12.26 -16.95
C GLU A 90 8.68 11.82 -15.49
N LEU A 91 9.01 10.56 -15.23
CA LEU A 91 9.11 10.05 -13.85
C LEU A 91 10.26 10.71 -13.10
N MET A 92 11.40 10.92 -13.75
CA MET A 92 12.52 11.63 -13.14
C MET A 92 12.12 13.05 -12.75
N GLU A 93 11.40 13.75 -13.63
CA GLU A 93 10.91 15.10 -13.34
C GLU A 93 9.91 15.09 -12.19
N ALA A 94 9.00 14.12 -12.16
CA ALA A 94 8.05 13.95 -11.07
C ALA A 94 8.73 13.73 -9.72
N MET A 95 9.91 13.12 -9.73
CA MET A 95 10.71 12.82 -8.53
C MET A 95 11.72 13.92 -8.20
N ASN A 96 11.63 15.08 -8.81
CA ASN A 96 12.59 16.17 -8.63
C ASN A 96 12.35 16.99 -7.35
N GLY A 97 11.52 16.52 -6.44
CA GLY A 97 11.36 17.12 -5.11
C GLY A 97 12.49 16.69 -4.19
N LYS A 98 12.54 17.31 -3.01
CA LYS A 98 13.56 17.00 -2.00
C LYS A 98 12.92 16.50 -0.73
N LEU A 99 13.41 15.35 -0.25
CA LEU A 99 13.08 14.80 1.04
C LEU A 99 14.17 15.15 2.03
N SER A 100 13.81 15.70 3.20
CA SER A 100 14.73 15.80 4.31
C SER A 100 15.11 14.39 4.80
N LEU A 101 16.15 14.27 5.60
CA LEU A 101 16.54 12.98 6.19
C LEU A 101 15.41 12.43 7.05
N GLU A 102 14.72 13.30 7.79
CA GLU A 102 13.58 12.92 8.63
C GLU A 102 12.41 12.42 7.80
N ASP A 103 12.06 13.11 6.71
CA ASP A 103 10.99 12.70 5.83
C ASP A 103 11.31 11.39 5.11
N ARG A 104 12.58 11.19 4.75
CA ARG A 104 13.04 9.93 4.16
C ARG A 104 12.86 8.77 5.13
N PHE A 105 13.24 8.99 6.40
CA PHE A 105 13.04 7.98 7.44
C PHE A 105 11.57 7.67 7.65
N LEU A 106 10.72 8.70 7.72
CA LEU A 106 9.27 8.52 7.89
C LEU A 106 8.66 7.80 6.69
N LEU A 107 9.11 8.10 5.48
CA LEU A 107 8.66 7.40 4.27
C LEU A 107 9.01 5.92 4.35
N GLU A 108 10.22 5.59 4.77
CA GLU A 108 10.66 4.20 4.97
C GLU A 108 9.75 3.47 5.97
N GLN A 109 9.49 4.10 7.11
CA GLN A 109 8.62 3.54 8.15
C GLN A 109 7.21 3.31 7.63
N SER A 110 6.64 4.29 6.95
CA SER A 110 5.28 4.20 6.41
C SER A 110 5.17 3.15 5.31
N LEU A 111 6.17 3.03 4.46
CA LEU A 111 6.17 2.00 3.41
C LEU A 111 6.28 0.60 4.01
N GLU A 112 7.07 0.42 5.06
CA GLU A 112 7.14 -0.86 5.78
C GLU A 112 5.80 -1.22 6.41
N GLU A 113 5.11 -0.27 7.02
CA GLU A 113 3.77 -0.50 7.57
C GLU A 113 2.77 -0.86 6.47
N TYR A 114 2.81 -0.15 5.33
CA TYR A 114 1.97 -0.46 4.19
C TYR A 114 2.16 -1.92 3.73
N GLN A 115 3.41 -2.33 3.57
CA GLN A 115 3.75 -3.68 3.13
C GLN A 115 3.36 -4.74 4.17
N LEU A 116 3.52 -4.43 5.45
CA LEU A 116 3.11 -5.32 6.53
C LEU A 116 1.60 -5.56 6.51
N TYR A 117 0.80 -4.50 6.41
CA TYR A 117 -0.66 -4.65 6.36
C TYR A 117 -1.10 -5.38 5.10
N GLN A 118 -0.44 -5.16 3.99
CA GLN A 118 -0.71 -5.90 2.76
C GLN A 118 -0.49 -7.40 2.96
N LYS A 119 0.61 -7.77 3.58
CA LYS A 119 0.93 -9.16 3.90
C LYS A 119 -0.09 -9.76 4.87
N LEU A 120 -0.44 -9.04 5.94
CA LEU A 120 -1.41 -9.50 6.92
C LEU A 120 -2.79 -9.69 6.29
N MET A 121 -3.21 -8.77 5.43
CA MET A 121 -4.49 -8.87 4.73
C MET A 121 -4.52 -10.06 3.79
N ASN A 122 -3.44 -10.32 3.06
CA ASN A 122 -3.36 -11.45 2.15
C ASN A 122 -3.49 -12.78 2.92
N LYS A 123 -2.82 -12.90 4.06
CA LYS A 123 -2.94 -14.07 4.93
C LYS A 123 -4.35 -14.22 5.48
N LEU A 124 -4.95 -13.12 5.90
CA LEU A 124 -6.30 -13.14 6.47
C LEU A 124 -7.35 -13.50 5.43
N ARG A 125 -7.22 -12.97 4.19
CA ARG A 125 -8.12 -13.35 3.09
C ARG A 125 -8.05 -14.84 2.78
N SER A 126 -6.85 -15.40 2.78
CA SER A 126 -6.67 -16.85 2.56
C SER A 126 -7.35 -17.64 3.67
N GLU A 127 -7.24 -17.20 4.92
CA GLU A 127 -7.89 -17.83 6.06
C GLU A 127 -9.42 -17.73 5.97
N ILE A 128 -9.93 -16.59 5.56
CA ILE A 128 -11.38 -16.39 5.37
C ILE A 128 -11.91 -17.33 4.30
N ILE A 129 -11.23 -17.46 3.17
CA ILE A 129 -11.63 -18.35 2.08
C ILE A 129 -11.63 -19.80 2.57
N ALA A 130 -10.55 -20.22 3.26
CA ALA A 130 -10.45 -21.57 3.81
C ALA A 130 -11.57 -21.86 4.83
N TYR A 131 -11.88 -20.88 5.66
CA TYR A 131 -12.94 -20.99 6.65
C TYR A 131 -14.32 -21.15 6.00
N ILE A 132 -14.60 -20.34 4.96
CA ILE A 132 -15.88 -20.41 4.23
C ILE A 132 -16.00 -21.77 3.56
N GLU A 133 -14.97 -22.28 2.93
CA GLU A 133 -14.98 -23.60 2.27
C GLU A 133 -15.21 -24.72 3.28
N LYS A 134 -14.61 -24.61 4.46
CA LYS A 134 -14.75 -25.61 5.50
C LYS A 134 -16.14 -25.62 6.15
N GLU A 135 -16.69 -24.46 6.44
CA GLU A 135 -17.90 -24.34 7.30
C GLU A 135 -19.19 -24.11 6.50
N PHE A 136 -19.10 -23.64 5.25
CA PHE A 136 -20.29 -23.25 4.47
C PHE A 136 -20.40 -23.94 3.11
N SER A 137 -19.54 -24.89 2.81
CA SER A 137 -19.62 -25.65 1.55
C SER A 137 -20.59 -26.83 1.62
#